data_0a1b51a5686eef6f214f4c63778e872c
#
_entry.id   0a1b51a5686eef6f214f4c63778e872c
#
_cell.length_a   1.000
_cell.length_b   1.000
_cell.length_c   1.000
_cell.angle_alpha   90.00
_cell.angle_beta   90.00
_cell.angle_gamma   90.00
#
_symmetry.space_group_name_H-M   'P 1'
#
loop_
_entity.id
_entity.type
_entity.pdbx_description
1 polymer ?
#
loop_
_entity_poly.entity_id
_entity_poly.type
_entity_poly.pdbx_seq_one_letter_code
_entity_poly.pdbx_strand_id
1 'polypeptide(L)'
;MSLKPESADVLIQPRKRTFEFPSAVTTLAIVSVLVWVAALFIPAGQYATDADGSPIPGTYQRIESPLTLGERVEQLVLAPVNGIYGLLSPVRGFVDTQTVGRLFGQIGVIVFIMSIGAFISISFATHSLEIAVAALANRLCSQGWLLIAAVMVLFSLLGSTMGFSVETLGFYALFIPLMSALGYDRLVTAAMIMIGATIGIMASTVNPFSIGVAAGEAGVGIGDGILPRLILWFILTAIAVVWVLRYAARVRADPSASLIGFDRAAPDDESAIDHAADVPPRLTGTQKWVLAITALAFGLMIFSVIPWSSILNGSTGPADYYGTHEAAAPTPYWFELNWWFPQLAMLFLIASVLVGLVAKMPEKEIVRLIAAGASDMMSPAMVMLLAGGISVIMTNTQTLDTVLHAMEQLITGASAGAFAIAAMVVNIPLALLIPSSSGHAALAMPLLSPLADFAGVSRPTTITAWILGHGLTLLVSPTNVVIVGGLAIAKVGYDQYLRFVWPLLAVLFAVAATTVAIVATLG
;
A
#
# COMPACT_ATOMS: atom_id res chain seq x y z
N MET A 1 -64.14 -8.14 -24.21
CA MET A 1 -62.96 -7.51 -24.77
C MET A 1 -61.82 -7.90 -23.84
N SER A 2 -61.11 -8.99 -24.17
CA SER A 2 -60.13 -9.67 -23.34
C SER A 2 -58.74 -9.09 -23.62
N LEU A 3 -58.13 -8.45 -22.61
CA LEU A 3 -56.73 -8.02 -22.67
C LEU A 3 -55.85 -9.22 -22.28
N LYS A 4 -55.09 -9.75 -23.23
CA LYS A 4 -53.98 -10.67 -22.98
C LYS A 4 -52.80 -9.91 -22.34
N PRO A 5 -52.12 -10.47 -21.34
CA PRO A 5 -50.86 -9.92 -20.87
C PRO A 5 -49.75 -10.29 -21.87
N GLU A 6 -49.08 -9.30 -22.39
CA GLU A 6 -47.89 -9.38 -23.22
C GLU A 6 -46.72 -9.84 -22.33
N SER A 7 -46.31 -11.09 -22.49
CA SER A 7 -45.13 -11.63 -21.81
C SER A 7 -43.87 -10.99 -22.42
N ALA A 8 -43.24 -10.08 -21.72
CA ALA A 8 -41.91 -9.59 -22.06
C ALA A 8 -40.88 -10.71 -21.87
N ASP A 9 -40.54 -11.40 -22.95
CA ASP A 9 -39.37 -12.25 -23.03
C ASP A 9 -38.11 -11.40 -22.85
N VAL A 10 -37.61 -11.37 -21.64
CA VAL A 10 -36.26 -10.83 -21.34
C VAL A 10 -35.26 -11.83 -21.93
N LEU A 11 -34.86 -11.58 -23.17
CA LEU A 11 -33.77 -12.32 -23.82
C LEU A 11 -32.50 -12.08 -22.98
N ILE A 12 -32.16 -13.04 -22.12
CA ILE A 12 -30.86 -13.12 -21.46
C ILE A 12 -29.83 -13.34 -22.54
N GLN A 13 -29.21 -12.28 -23.05
CA GLN A 13 -28.07 -12.39 -23.95
C GLN A 13 -26.95 -13.14 -23.23
N PRO A 14 -26.37 -14.17 -23.83
CA PRO A 14 -25.24 -14.87 -23.24
C PRO A 14 -24.09 -13.87 -23.07
N ARG A 15 -23.75 -13.56 -21.81
CA ARG A 15 -22.61 -12.72 -21.45
C ARG A 15 -21.36 -13.33 -22.06
N LYS A 16 -20.75 -12.68 -23.05
CA LYS A 16 -19.45 -13.09 -23.57
C LYS A 16 -18.50 -13.19 -22.36
N ARG A 17 -17.98 -14.38 -22.11
CA ARG A 17 -16.94 -14.61 -21.10
C ARG A 17 -15.70 -13.84 -21.54
N THR A 18 -15.56 -12.61 -21.07
CA THR A 18 -14.27 -11.90 -21.08
C THR A 18 -13.43 -12.52 -20.00
N PHE A 19 -12.18 -12.84 -20.31
CA PHE A 19 -11.22 -13.29 -19.30
C PHE A 19 -11.00 -12.13 -18.33
N GLU A 20 -11.45 -12.30 -17.09
CA GLU A 20 -11.18 -11.36 -16.00
C GLU A 20 -10.07 -11.97 -15.14
N PHE A 21 -9.06 -11.19 -14.81
CA PHE A 21 -8.01 -11.62 -13.89
C PHE A 21 -8.62 -11.97 -12.53
N PRO A 22 -8.16 -13.06 -11.89
CA PRO A 22 -8.63 -13.42 -10.55
C PRO A 22 -8.39 -12.29 -9.54
N SER A 23 -9.25 -12.18 -8.54
CA SER A 23 -9.03 -11.26 -7.42
C SER A 23 -7.74 -11.60 -6.66
N ALA A 24 -7.18 -10.65 -5.91
CA ALA A 24 -6.00 -10.88 -5.07
C ALA A 24 -6.20 -12.05 -4.09
N VAL A 25 -7.40 -12.17 -3.51
CA VAL A 25 -7.77 -13.28 -2.63
C VAL A 25 -7.72 -14.62 -3.38
N THR A 26 -8.33 -14.69 -4.57
CA THR A 26 -8.32 -15.92 -5.38
C THR A 26 -6.90 -16.30 -5.81
N THR A 27 -6.11 -15.32 -6.22
CA THR A 27 -4.71 -15.53 -6.63
C THR A 27 -3.91 -16.12 -5.46
N LEU A 28 -4.02 -15.54 -4.27
CA LEU A 28 -3.31 -16.04 -3.07
C LEU A 28 -3.85 -17.38 -2.60
N ALA A 29 -5.13 -17.65 -2.72
CA ALA A 29 -5.67 -18.98 -2.42
C ALA A 29 -5.05 -20.05 -3.34
N ILE A 30 -4.91 -19.75 -4.63
CA ILE A 30 -4.23 -20.65 -5.59
C ILE A 30 -2.75 -20.80 -5.20
N VAL A 31 -2.05 -19.71 -4.90
CA VAL A 31 -0.64 -19.75 -4.46
C VAL A 31 -0.48 -20.57 -3.19
N SER A 32 -1.38 -20.41 -2.19
CA SER A 32 -1.34 -21.21 -0.95
C SER A 32 -1.43 -22.73 -1.24
N VAL A 33 -2.33 -23.13 -2.12
CA VAL A 33 -2.44 -24.54 -2.53
C VAL A 33 -1.18 -24.99 -3.29
N LEU A 34 -0.66 -24.16 -4.19
CA LEU A 34 0.57 -24.49 -4.94
C LEU A 34 1.79 -24.63 -4.00
N VAL A 35 1.93 -23.75 -3.03
CA VAL A 35 3.02 -23.83 -2.01
C VAL A 35 2.84 -25.09 -1.17
N TRP A 36 1.62 -25.42 -0.74
CA TRP A 36 1.36 -26.65 -0.02
C TRP A 36 1.74 -27.89 -0.85
N VAL A 37 1.34 -27.93 -2.13
CA VAL A 37 1.74 -29.02 -3.05
C VAL A 37 3.26 -29.06 -3.20
N ALA A 38 3.92 -27.91 -3.41
CA ALA A 38 5.37 -27.83 -3.54
C ALA A 38 6.09 -28.33 -2.27
N ALA A 39 5.57 -28.00 -1.08
CA ALA A 39 6.13 -28.46 0.20
C ALA A 39 6.06 -29.99 0.40
N LEU A 40 5.28 -30.73 -0.40
CA LEU A 40 5.31 -32.20 -0.40
C LEU A 40 6.56 -32.75 -1.08
N PHE A 41 7.13 -32.00 -2.03
CA PHE A 41 8.28 -32.43 -2.85
C PHE A 41 9.60 -31.76 -2.43
N ILE A 42 9.53 -30.56 -1.85
CA ILE A 42 10.72 -29.86 -1.36
C ILE A 42 11.22 -30.57 -0.10
N PRO A 43 12.52 -30.93 -0.05
CA PRO A 43 13.09 -31.53 1.16
C PRO A 43 13.09 -30.54 2.31
N ALA A 44 12.90 -31.02 3.53
CA ALA A 44 13.07 -30.21 4.72
C ALA A 44 14.55 -29.87 4.95
N GLY A 45 14.82 -28.68 5.44
CA GLY A 45 16.16 -28.19 5.76
C GLY A 45 16.12 -27.15 6.86
N GLN A 46 17.27 -26.89 7.47
CA GLN A 46 17.38 -25.94 8.56
C GLN A 46 18.73 -25.23 8.52
N TYR A 47 18.70 -23.92 8.78
CA TYR A 47 19.88 -23.13 9.10
C TYR A 47 20.14 -23.12 10.61
N ALA A 48 21.40 -22.97 11.00
CA ALA A 48 21.70 -22.49 12.35
C ALA A 48 21.23 -21.04 12.46
N THR A 49 20.71 -20.66 13.62
CA THR A 49 20.24 -19.30 13.90
C THR A 49 21.19 -18.58 14.85
N ASP A 50 21.34 -17.28 14.69
CA ASP A 50 22.02 -16.40 15.63
C ASP A 50 21.17 -16.12 16.90
N ALA A 51 21.67 -15.25 17.78
CA ALA A 51 20.99 -14.88 19.01
C ALA A 51 19.62 -14.20 18.76
N ASP A 52 19.45 -13.56 17.59
CA ASP A 52 18.24 -12.84 17.19
C ASP A 52 17.26 -13.75 16.41
N GLY A 53 17.64 -15.04 16.23
CA GLY A 53 16.83 -16.01 15.51
C GLY A 53 16.92 -15.89 13.98
N SER A 54 17.85 -15.08 13.46
CA SER A 54 18.09 -14.94 12.02
C SER A 54 18.94 -16.11 11.50
N PRO A 55 18.68 -16.64 10.30
CA PRO A 55 19.43 -17.75 9.74
C PRO A 55 20.86 -17.31 9.39
N ILE A 56 21.86 -18.15 9.78
CA ILE A 56 23.29 -17.90 9.51
C ILE A 56 23.64 -18.45 8.12
N PRO A 57 24.12 -17.60 7.18
CA PRO A 57 24.49 -18.05 5.84
C PRO A 57 25.53 -19.18 5.85
N GLY A 58 25.42 -20.13 4.92
CA GLY A 58 26.36 -21.25 4.78
C GLY A 58 26.21 -22.36 5.82
N THR A 59 25.25 -22.27 6.76
CA THR A 59 25.04 -23.31 7.79
C THR A 59 23.90 -24.27 7.46
N TYR A 60 23.32 -24.16 6.27
CA TYR A 60 22.20 -25.01 5.85
C TYR A 60 22.49 -26.49 5.96
N GLN A 61 21.56 -27.24 6.56
CA GLN A 61 21.60 -28.71 6.65
C GLN A 61 20.25 -29.28 6.21
N ARG A 62 20.29 -30.29 5.35
CA ARG A 62 19.12 -31.07 5.00
C ARG A 62 18.74 -31.96 6.17
N ILE A 63 17.46 -31.95 6.55
CA ILE A 63 16.94 -32.77 7.65
C ILE A 63 15.82 -33.67 7.16
N GLU A 64 15.43 -34.66 7.97
CA GLU A 64 14.20 -35.41 7.73
C GLU A 64 12.98 -34.55 7.98
N SER A 65 11.92 -34.77 7.21
CA SER A 65 10.69 -34.02 7.39
C SER A 65 10.12 -34.21 8.81
N PRO A 66 9.83 -33.12 9.53
CA PRO A 66 9.26 -33.22 10.88
C PRO A 66 7.80 -33.67 10.88
N LEU A 67 7.13 -33.69 9.71
CA LEU A 67 5.71 -33.95 9.57
C LEU A 67 5.46 -35.28 8.84
N THR A 68 4.53 -36.08 9.36
CA THR A 68 3.91 -37.20 8.68
C THR A 68 3.01 -36.71 7.54
N LEU A 69 2.61 -37.60 6.62
CA LEU A 69 1.68 -37.27 5.54
C LEU A 69 0.33 -36.73 6.07
N GLY A 70 -0.17 -37.30 7.17
CA GLY A 70 -1.42 -36.84 7.80
C GLY A 70 -1.31 -35.41 8.32
N GLU A 71 -0.22 -35.10 9.03
CA GLU A 71 0.03 -33.76 9.55
C GLU A 71 0.25 -32.73 8.43
N ARG A 72 0.84 -33.14 7.29
CA ARG A 72 0.98 -32.27 6.12
C ARG A 72 -0.37 -31.90 5.51
N VAL A 73 -1.33 -32.84 5.47
CA VAL A 73 -2.71 -32.54 5.03
C VAL A 73 -3.41 -31.61 6.01
N GLU A 74 -3.20 -31.81 7.30
CA GLU A 74 -3.75 -30.93 8.34
C GLU A 74 -3.27 -29.49 8.17
N GLN A 75 -2.00 -29.29 7.80
CA GLN A 75 -1.44 -27.95 7.52
C GLN A 75 -2.20 -27.21 6.41
N LEU A 76 -2.75 -27.89 5.39
CA LEU A 76 -3.53 -27.22 4.35
C LEU A 76 -4.77 -26.52 4.92
N VAL A 77 -5.40 -27.15 5.94
CA VAL A 77 -6.64 -26.65 6.55
C VAL A 77 -6.35 -25.63 7.65
N LEU A 78 -5.36 -25.91 8.51
CA LEU A 78 -5.08 -25.10 9.69
C LEU A 78 -4.13 -23.94 9.44
N ALA A 79 -3.27 -23.99 8.41
CA ALA A 79 -2.30 -22.95 8.15
C ALA A 79 -2.90 -21.54 7.98
N PRO A 80 -4.01 -21.33 7.27
CA PRO A 80 -4.64 -20.01 7.21
C PRO A 80 -5.06 -19.48 8.59
N VAL A 81 -5.59 -20.34 9.45
CA VAL A 81 -6.00 -19.98 10.82
C VAL A 81 -4.77 -19.64 11.66
N ASN A 82 -3.74 -20.49 11.61
CA ASN A 82 -2.45 -20.27 12.27
C ASN A 82 -1.75 -19.00 11.73
N GLY A 83 -1.97 -18.65 10.47
CA GLY A 83 -1.51 -17.40 9.87
C GLY A 83 -2.16 -16.14 10.44
N ILE A 84 -3.30 -16.26 11.13
CA ILE A 84 -3.94 -15.13 11.84
C ILE A 84 -3.38 -14.97 13.25
N TYR A 85 -3.41 -16.03 14.05
CA TYR A 85 -3.08 -15.96 15.48
C TYR A 85 -2.28 -17.16 16.00
N GLY A 86 -1.56 -17.88 15.13
CA GLY A 86 -0.66 -18.95 15.53
C GLY A 86 0.50 -18.45 16.40
N LEU A 87 0.98 -19.31 17.27
CA LEU A 87 2.14 -19.07 18.11
C LEU A 87 3.33 -19.92 17.65
N LEU A 88 4.48 -19.30 17.46
CA LEU A 88 5.72 -19.99 17.13
C LEU A 88 6.35 -20.57 18.39
N SER A 89 6.45 -21.89 18.47
CA SER A 89 7.11 -22.56 19.59
C SER A 89 8.63 -22.36 19.50
N PRO A 90 9.28 -21.82 20.54
CA PRO A 90 10.74 -21.65 20.57
C PRO A 90 11.49 -22.98 20.63
N VAL A 91 10.85 -24.07 21.02
CA VAL A 91 11.47 -25.39 21.16
C VAL A 91 11.39 -26.21 19.87
N ARG A 92 10.25 -26.12 19.16
CA ARG A 92 9.99 -26.95 17.97
C ARG A 92 10.11 -26.20 16.67
N GLY A 93 10.18 -24.85 16.70
CA GLY A 93 10.11 -24.03 15.50
C GLY A 93 8.78 -24.19 14.73
N PHE A 94 7.71 -24.57 15.43
CA PHE A 94 6.43 -24.96 14.86
C PHE A 94 5.35 -23.91 15.21
N VAL A 95 4.53 -23.55 14.23
CA VAL A 95 3.46 -22.57 14.40
C VAL A 95 2.12 -23.28 14.57
N ASP A 96 1.50 -23.09 15.72
CA ASP A 96 0.17 -23.63 16.06
C ASP A 96 -0.54 -22.67 17.01
N THR A 97 -1.87 -22.76 17.06
CA THR A 97 -2.71 -22.01 17.99
C THR A 97 -2.67 -22.53 19.43
N GLN A 98 -2.19 -23.76 19.63
CA GLN A 98 -2.18 -24.46 20.93
C GLN A 98 -0.80 -24.53 21.58
N THR A 99 0.23 -23.98 20.94
CA THR A 99 1.58 -23.94 21.51
C THR A 99 1.77 -22.72 22.42
N VAL A 100 2.80 -22.77 23.26
CA VAL A 100 3.28 -21.60 24.01
C VAL A 100 4.48 -21.04 23.27
N GLY A 101 4.44 -19.74 22.94
CA GLY A 101 5.52 -19.13 22.20
C GLY A 101 5.20 -17.69 21.74
N ARG A 102 5.97 -17.20 20.79
CA ARG A 102 5.82 -15.85 20.22
C ARG A 102 4.65 -15.83 19.23
N LEU A 103 3.88 -14.75 19.23
CA LEU A 103 2.83 -14.54 18.23
C LEU A 103 3.45 -14.48 16.83
N PHE A 104 3.07 -15.42 15.99
CA PHE A 104 3.46 -15.50 14.58
C PHE A 104 2.37 -14.91 13.68
N GLY A 105 1.12 -15.01 14.09
CA GLY A 105 -0.03 -14.63 13.28
C GLY A 105 -0.23 -13.13 13.11
N GLN A 106 -0.90 -12.77 12.04
CA GLN A 106 -1.08 -11.40 11.54
C GLN A 106 -2.25 -10.63 12.16
N ILE A 107 -2.83 -11.11 13.26
CA ILE A 107 -4.04 -10.52 13.87
C ILE A 107 -3.86 -9.03 14.20
N GLY A 108 -2.68 -8.62 14.68
CA GLY A 108 -2.39 -7.23 15.01
C GLY A 108 -2.50 -6.31 13.80
N VAL A 109 -1.94 -6.73 12.67
CA VAL A 109 -1.97 -5.98 11.40
C VAL A 109 -3.41 -5.93 10.85
N ILE A 110 -4.15 -7.04 10.91
CA ILE A 110 -5.55 -7.11 10.47
C ILE A 110 -6.42 -6.12 11.26
N VAL A 111 -6.33 -6.13 12.59
CA VAL A 111 -7.11 -5.22 13.45
C VAL A 111 -6.73 -3.76 13.19
N PHE A 112 -5.45 -3.47 12.98
CA PHE A 112 -4.97 -2.14 12.63
C PHE A 112 -5.56 -1.63 11.31
N ILE A 113 -5.51 -2.44 10.24
CA ILE A 113 -6.08 -2.08 8.93
C ILE A 113 -7.59 -1.85 9.03
N MET A 114 -8.32 -2.70 9.75
CA MET A 114 -9.76 -2.52 9.97
C MET A 114 -10.06 -1.23 10.73
N SER A 115 -9.24 -0.88 11.72
CA SER A 115 -9.40 0.36 12.50
C SER A 115 -9.16 1.61 11.65
N ILE A 116 -8.19 1.57 10.73
CA ILE A 116 -7.98 2.66 9.76
C ILE A 116 -9.14 2.73 8.77
N GLY A 117 -9.62 1.61 8.25
CA GLY A 117 -10.79 1.58 7.37
C GLY A 117 -12.01 2.22 8.03
N ALA A 118 -12.25 1.91 9.30
CA ALA A 118 -13.31 2.53 10.11
C ALA A 118 -13.12 4.06 10.20
N PHE A 119 -11.89 4.52 10.46
CA PHE A 119 -11.56 5.95 10.55
C PHE A 119 -11.74 6.66 9.20
N ILE A 120 -11.29 6.06 8.11
CA ILE A 120 -11.45 6.60 6.76
C ILE A 120 -12.93 6.74 6.40
N SER A 121 -13.73 5.69 6.63
CA SER A 121 -15.17 5.67 6.33
C SER A 121 -15.92 6.81 7.03
N ILE A 122 -15.70 6.99 8.34
CA ILE A 122 -16.39 8.05 9.09
C ILE A 122 -15.88 9.45 8.71
N SER A 123 -14.60 9.59 8.40
CA SER A 123 -14.01 10.86 7.97
C SER A 123 -14.54 11.30 6.61
N PHE A 124 -14.67 10.39 5.64
CA PHE A 124 -15.22 10.65 4.32
C PHE A 124 -16.73 10.95 4.37
N ALA A 125 -17.48 10.28 5.24
CA ALA A 125 -18.90 10.59 5.43
C ALA A 125 -19.18 12.05 5.86
N THR A 126 -18.17 12.78 6.35
CA THR A 126 -18.28 14.21 6.65
C THR A 126 -18.08 15.12 5.44
N HIS A 127 -17.64 14.60 4.31
CA HIS A 127 -17.23 15.36 3.11
C HIS A 127 -16.19 16.46 3.37
N SER A 128 -15.50 16.40 4.53
CA SER A 128 -14.56 17.44 4.95
C SER A 128 -13.36 17.55 4.03
N LEU A 129 -12.80 16.41 3.60
CA LEU A 129 -11.64 16.37 2.70
C LEU A 129 -12.02 16.88 1.30
N GLU A 130 -13.15 16.45 0.77
CA GLU A 130 -13.64 16.88 -0.54
C GLU A 130 -13.83 18.39 -0.59
N ILE A 131 -14.49 18.96 0.43
CA ILE A 131 -14.71 20.40 0.53
C ILE A 131 -13.39 21.16 0.74
N ALA A 132 -12.44 20.60 1.50
CA ALA A 132 -11.12 21.20 1.66
C ALA A 132 -10.34 21.28 0.34
N VAL A 133 -10.36 20.20 -0.45
CA VAL A 133 -9.74 20.15 -1.79
C VAL A 133 -10.45 21.14 -2.73
N ALA A 134 -11.77 21.20 -2.73
CA ALA A 134 -12.54 22.14 -3.54
C ALA A 134 -12.26 23.61 -3.14
N ALA A 135 -12.15 23.90 -1.84
CA ALA A 135 -11.78 25.24 -1.35
C ALA A 135 -10.35 25.62 -1.76
N LEU A 136 -9.41 24.67 -1.72
CA LEU A 136 -8.03 24.86 -2.21
C LEU A 136 -8.05 25.15 -3.72
N ALA A 137 -8.80 24.36 -4.49
CA ALA A 137 -8.94 24.54 -5.93
C ALA A 137 -9.48 25.93 -6.29
N ASN A 138 -10.54 26.37 -5.62
CA ASN A 138 -11.11 27.71 -5.82
C ASN A 138 -10.12 28.83 -5.45
N ARG A 139 -9.33 28.64 -4.39
CA ARG A 139 -8.34 29.65 -3.99
C ARG A 139 -7.20 29.79 -5.00
N LEU A 140 -6.86 28.71 -5.67
CA LEU A 140 -5.74 28.62 -6.61
C LEU A 140 -6.17 28.68 -8.10
N CYS A 141 -7.47 28.84 -8.38
CA CYS A 141 -8.00 28.82 -9.75
C CYS A 141 -7.40 29.89 -10.67
N SER A 142 -6.90 31.02 -10.16
CA SER A 142 -6.18 32.04 -10.95
C SER A 142 -4.75 31.63 -11.34
N GLN A 143 -4.17 30.63 -10.66
CA GLN A 143 -2.80 30.18 -10.81
C GLN A 143 -2.75 28.68 -11.11
N GLY A 144 -3.16 28.28 -12.33
CA GLY A 144 -3.35 26.87 -12.68
C GLY A 144 -2.11 25.98 -12.47
N TRP A 145 -0.88 26.51 -12.68
CA TRP A 145 0.34 25.77 -12.38
C TRP A 145 0.50 25.46 -10.89
N LEU A 146 0.14 26.41 -10.02
CA LEU A 146 0.21 26.23 -8.58
C LEU A 146 -0.87 25.27 -8.10
N LEU A 147 -2.05 25.29 -8.73
CA LEU A 147 -3.12 24.32 -8.47
C LEU A 147 -2.65 22.90 -8.78
N ILE A 148 -2.05 22.68 -9.96
CA ILE A 148 -1.50 21.37 -10.34
C ILE A 148 -0.48 20.90 -9.29
N ALA A 149 0.49 21.75 -8.97
CA ALA A 149 1.53 21.41 -7.99
C ALA A 149 0.95 21.10 -6.60
N ALA A 150 0.04 21.95 -6.11
CA ALA A 150 -0.56 21.80 -4.78
C ALA A 150 -1.40 20.52 -4.66
N VAL A 151 -2.20 20.20 -5.69
CA VAL A 151 -3.01 18.96 -5.69
C VAL A 151 -2.12 17.73 -5.79
N MET A 152 -1.10 17.74 -6.65
CA MET A 152 -0.16 16.62 -6.75
C MET A 152 0.60 16.37 -5.45
N VAL A 153 1.10 17.43 -4.79
CA VAL A 153 1.79 17.31 -3.51
C VAL A 153 0.84 16.81 -2.41
N LEU A 154 -0.39 17.34 -2.36
CA LEU A 154 -1.40 16.91 -1.40
C LEU A 154 -1.74 15.43 -1.59
N PHE A 155 -2.04 15.00 -2.82
CA PHE A 155 -2.39 13.60 -3.09
C PHE A 155 -1.20 12.66 -2.89
N SER A 156 0.02 13.13 -3.20
CA SER A 156 1.24 12.38 -2.90
C SER A 156 1.45 12.22 -1.39
N LEU A 157 1.21 13.26 -0.60
CA LEU A 157 1.30 13.18 0.86
C LEU A 157 0.26 12.19 1.42
N LEU A 158 -0.99 12.29 0.98
CA LEU A 158 -2.06 11.38 1.40
C LEU A 158 -1.78 9.93 0.94
N GLY A 159 -1.27 9.74 -0.28
CA GLY A 159 -0.84 8.43 -0.78
C GLY A 159 0.29 7.83 0.04
N SER A 160 1.29 8.65 0.42
CA SER A 160 2.46 8.22 1.20
C SER A 160 2.14 7.87 2.66
N THR A 161 1.13 8.51 3.25
CA THR A 161 0.78 8.37 4.67
C THR A 161 -0.42 7.49 4.92
N MET A 162 -1.46 7.57 4.09
CA MET A 162 -2.74 6.87 4.29
C MET A 162 -3.07 5.86 3.18
N GLY A 163 -2.25 5.77 2.13
CA GLY A 163 -2.57 4.91 0.99
C GLY A 163 -3.72 5.43 0.11
N PHE A 164 -3.96 6.75 0.13
CA PHE A 164 -5.01 7.40 -0.64
C PHE A 164 -4.85 7.14 -2.14
N SER A 165 -5.79 6.43 -2.72
CA SER A 165 -5.67 5.85 -4.07
C SER A 165 -7.00 5.88 -4.82
N VAL A 166 -7.89 4.92 -4.58
CA VAL A 166 -9.18 4.77 -5.28
C VAL A 166 -10.09 5.97 -5.02
N GLU A 167 -10.02 6.55 -3.86
CA GLU A 167 -10.79 7.74 -3.44
C GLU A 167 -10.51 8.95 -4.34
N THR A 168 -9.34 8.97 -4.99
CA THR A 168 -8.98 10.04 -5.94
C THR A 168 -9.93 10.10 -7.13
N LEU A 169 -10.61 9.01 -7.48
CA LEU A 169 -11.57 8.96 -8.58
C LEU A 169 -12.74 9.92 -8.39
N GLY A 170 -13.15 10.19 -7.15
CA GLY A 170 -14.21 11.14 -6.83
C GLY A 170 -13.90 12.60 -7.20
N PHE A 171 -12.62 12.95 -7.33
CA PHE A 171 -12.20 14.33 -7.62
C PHE A 171 -12.21 14.69 -9.11
N TYR A 172 -12.37 13.71 -10.01
CA TYR A 172 -12.42 13.99 -11.44
C TYR A 172 -13.58 14.90 -11.84
N ALA A 173 -14.75 14.72 -11.22
CA ALA A 173 -15.92 15.55 -11.45
C ALA A 173 -15.67 17.04 -11.13
N LEU A 174 -14.82 17.31 -10.13
CA LEU A 174 -14.41 18.67 -9.75
C LEU A 174 -13.32 19.21 -10.70
N PHE A 175 -12.29 18.41 -10.96
CA PHE A 175 -11.10 18.94 -11.63
C PHE A 175 -11.21 18.97 -13.15
N ILE A 176 -11.98 18.08 -13.81
CA ILE A 176 -12.10 18.09 -15.27
C ILE A 176 -12.64 19.45 -15.78
N PRO A 177 -13.80 19.93 -15.34
CA PRO A 177 -14.33 21.21 -15.82
C PRO A 177 -13.42 22.39 -15.43
N LEU A 178 -12.89 22.38 -14.20
CA LEU A 178 -12.01 23.44 -13.72
C LEU A 178 -10.72 23.55 -14.56
N MET A 179 -10.04 22.44 -14.81
CA MET A 179 -8.78 22.41 -15.57
C MET A 179 -9.01 22.75 -17.04
N SER A 180 -10.13 22.30 -17.62
CA SER A 180 -10.52 22.69 -18.99
C SER A 180 -10.78 24.20 -19.11
N ALA A 181 -11.45 24.81 -18.12
CA ALA A 181 -11.65 26.26 -18.06
C ALA A 181 -10.33 27.04 -17.94
N LEU A 182 -9.30 26.46 -17.31
CA LEU A 182 -7.95 27.03 -17.19
C LEU A 182 -7.07 26.79 -18.43
N GLY A 183 -7.60 26.13 -19.47
CA GLY A 183 -6.90 25.86 -20.72
C GLY A 183 -5.95 24.66 -20.68
N TYR A 184 -6.20 23.70 -19.82
CA TYR A 184 -5.47 22.42 -19.76
C TYR A 184 -6.31 21.29 -20.35
N ASP A 185 -5.65 20.31 -20.94
CA ASP A 185 -6.30 19.12 -21.48
C ASP A 185 -6.67 18.08 -20.38
N ARG A 186 -7.49 17.11 -20.74
CA ARG A 186 -7.93 16.06 -19.82
C ARG A 186 -6.78 15.15 -19.36
N LEU A 187 -5.69 15.03 -20.15
CA LEU A 187 -4.51 14.27 -19.76
C LEU A 187 -3.76 14.95 -18.60
N VAL A 188 -3.66 16.30 -18.62
CA VAL A 188 -3.10 17.05 -17.47
C VAL A 188 -3.92 16.77 -16.20
N THR A 189 -5.24 16.80 -16.31
CA THR A 189 -6.13 16.53 -15.17
C THR A 189 -5.94 15.10 -14.65
N ALA A 190 -5.96 14.12 -15.54
CA ALA A 190 -5.75 12.72 -15.19
C ALA A 190 -4.37 12.49 -14.57
N ALA A 191 -3.32 13.03 -15.17
CA ALA A 191 -1.95 12.92 -14.68
C ALA A 191 -1.79 13.57 -13.29
N MET A 192 -2.35 14.76 -13.07
CA MET A 192 -2.33 15.45 -11.79
C MET A 192 -2.91 14.58 -10.66
N ILE A 193 -4.04 13.95 -10.90
CA ILE A 193 -4.73 13.12 -9.90
C ILE A 193 -4.02 11.78 -9.72
N MET A 194 -3.88 11.00 -10.81
CA MET A 194 -3.35 9.63 -10.75
C MET A 194 -1.88 9.58 -10.35
N ILE A 195 -1.04 10.36 -11.02
CA ILE A 195 0.40 10.35 -10.76
C ILE A 195 0.67 10.94 -9.37
N GLY A 196 -0.04 12.02 -8.99
CA GLY A 196 0.08 12.57 -7.65
C GLY A 196 -0.09 11.51 -6.56
N ALA A 197 -1.21 10.79 -6.56
CA ALA A 197 -1.49 9.76 -5.57
C ALA A 197 -0.54 8.55 -5.67
N THR A 198 -0.31 8.04 -6.89
CA THR A 198 0.50 6.83 -7.09
C THR A 198 1.97 7.03 -6.73
N ILE A 199 2.54 8.22 -6.99
CA ILE A 199 3.89 8.57 -6.53
C ILE A 199 3.97 8.56 -5.01
N GLY A 200 2.92 9.03 -4.31
CA GLY A 200 2.84 8.94 -2.86
C GLY A 200 2.90 7.48 -2.37
N ILE A 201 2.18 6.58 -3.02
CA ILE A 201 2.21 5.15 -2.69
C ILE A 201 3.58 4.53 -3.02
N MET A 202 4.18 4.87 -4.17
CA MET A 202 5.51 4.41 -4.54
C MET A 202 6.59 4.84 -3.54
N ALA A 203 6.47 6.04 -3.01
CA ALA A 203 7.36 6.59 -2.00
C ALA A 203 6.70 6.60 -0.61
N SER A 204 5.99 5.54 -0.27
CA SER A 204 5.30 5.40 1.02
C SER A 204 6.26 5.59 2.20
N THR A 205 5.91 6.48 3.11
CA THR A 205 6.68 6.73 4.34
C THR A 205 6.22 5.82 5.48
N VAL A 206 4.93 5.88 5.80
CA VAL A 206 4.29 5.13 6.90
C VAL A 206 2.93 4.56 6.50
N ASN A 207 2.63 4.47 5.22
CA ASN A 207 1.37 3.95 4.72
C ASN A 207 1.05 2.58 5.35
N PRO A 208 -0.06 2.47 6.09
CA PRO A 208 -0.40 1.27 6.83
C PRO A 208 -0.65 0.04 5.94
N PHE A 209 -1.16 0.25 4.72
CA PHE A 209 -1.51 -0.83 3.79
C PHE A 209 -0.30 -1.37 3.02
N SER A 210 0.79 -0.62 2.95
CA SER A 210 2.02 -1.06 2.30
C SER A 210 3.14 -1.25 3.31
N ILE A 211 3.64 -0.15 3.89
CA ILE A 211 4.76 -0.19 4.84
C ILE A 211 4.36 -0.88 6.13
N GLY A 212 3.14 -0.63 6.65
CA GLY A 212 2.66 -1.29 7.86
C GLY A 212 2.63 -2.80 7.72
N VAL A 213 2.04 -3.31 6.64
CA VAL A 213 2.00 -4.76 6.36
C VAL A 213 3.41 -5.31 6.14
N ALA A 214 4.22 -4.65 5.29
CA ALA A 214 5.58 -5.10 5.01
C ALA A 214 6.46 -5.13 6.26
N ALA A 215 6.36 -4.14 7.13
CA ALA A 215 7.08 -4.07 8.40
C ALA A 215 6.66 -5.20 9.36
N GLY A 216 5.35 -5.46 9.43
CA GLY A 216 4.81 -6.58 10.22
C GLY A 216 5.35 -7.93 9.78
N GLU A 217 5.33 -8.19 8.46
CA GLU A 217 5.85 -9.44 7.88
C GLU A 217 7.38 -9.56 8.03
N ALA A 218 8.10 -8.44 7.91
CA ALA A 218 9.56 -8.42 8.05
C ALA A 218 10.03 -8.42 9.52
N GLY A 219 9.13 -8.24 10.48
CA GLY A 219 9.47 -8.17 11.91
C GLY A 219 10.25 -6.90 12.29
N VAL A 220 9.97 -5.77 11.63
CA VAL A 220 10.63 -4.47 11.88
C VAL A 220 9.60 -3.36 12.14
N GLY A 221 10.05 -2.23 12.69
CA GLY A 221 9.19 -1.09 12.95
C GLY A 221 8.67 -0.41 11.69
N ILE A 222 7.44 0.10 11.72
CA ILE A 222 6.87 0.89 10.61
C ILE A 222 7.73 2.12 10.32
N GLY A 223 8.32 2.72 11.38
CA GLY A 223 9.19 3.88 11.28
C GLY A 223 10.63 3.58 10.86
N ASP A 224 11.05 2.32 10.90
CA ASP A 224 12.40 1.95 10.50
C ASP A 224 12.63 2.27 9.01
N GLY A 225 13.74 2.94 8.72
CA GLY A 225 14.02 3.42 7.36
C GLY A 225 13.14 4.60 6.90
N ILE A 226 12.48 5.33 7.80
CA ILE A 226 11.62 6.48 7.45
C ILE A 226 12.40 7.61 6.78
N LEU A 227 13.63 7.89 7.21
CA LEU A 227 14.44 8.99 6.64
C LEU A 227 14.73 8.81 5.15
N PRO A 228 15.30 7.69 4.67
CA PRO A 228 15.50 7.48 3.24
C PRO A 228 14.18 7.48 2.47
N ARG A 229 13.08 6.95 3.03
CA ARG A 229 11.75 6.99 2.39
C ARG A 229 11.20 8.41 2.30
N LEU A 230 11.41 9.25 3.30
CA LEU A 230 10.99 10.66 3.28
C LEU A 230 11.78 11.46 2.23
N ILE A 231 13.08 11.24 2.13
CA ILE A 231 13.92 11.85 1.09
C ILE A 231 13.46 11.41 -0.30
N LEU A 232 13.21 10.12 -0.49
CA LEU A 232 12.67 9.58 -1.72
C LEU A 232 11.32 10.18 -2.07
N TRP A 233 10.40 10.27 -1.11
CA TRP A 233 9.09 10.89 -1.29
C TRP A 233 9.23 12.32 -1.83
N PHE A 234 10.09 13.11 -1.23
CA PHE A 234 10.33 14.48 -1.68
C PHE A 234 10.88 14.54 -3.11
N ILE A 235 11.91 13.74 -3.41
CA ILE A 235 12.57 13.72 -4.73
C ILE A 235 11.60 13.23 -5.82
N LEU A 236 10.93 12.09 -5.60
CA LEU A 236 10.05 11.50 -6.60
C LEU A 236 8.81 12.37 -6.84
N THR A 237 8.25 12.97 -5.78
CA THR A 237 7.14 13.93 -5.90
C THR A 237 7.57 15.17 -6.69
N ALA A 238 8.74 15.74 -6.40
CA ALA A 238 9.24 16.90 -7.13
C ALA A 238 9.45 16.60 -8.63
N ILE A 239 10.04 15.44 -8.96
CA ILE A 239 10.21 14.99 -10.35
C ILE A 239 8.86 14.87 -11.05
N ALA A 240 7.87 14.21 -10.42
CA ALA A 240 6.54 14.02 -10.99
C ALA A 240 5.82 15.36 -11.21
N VAL A 241 5.86 16.25 -10.23
CA VAL A 241 5.27 17.60 -10.33
C VAL A 241 5.90 18.37 -11.48
N VAL A 242 7.23 18.42 -11.56
CA VAL A 242 7.94 19.12 -12.65
C VAL A 242 7.59 18.52 -14.02
N TRP A 243 7.46 17.19 -14.09
CA TRP A 243 7.08 16.50 -15.33
C TRP A 243 5.70 16.92 -15.81
N VAL A 244 4.71 16.86 -14.95
CA VAL A 244 3.32 17.23 -15.28
C VAL A 244 3.23 18.72 -15.59
N LEU A 245 3.90 19.59 -14.83
CA LEU A 245 3.93 21.04 -15.08
C LEU A 245 4.56 21.39 -16.43
N ARG A 246 5.64 20.70 -16.85
CA ARG A 246 6.24 20.91 -18.16
C ARG A 246 5.31 20.56 -19.31
N TYR A 247 4.55 19.48 -19.17
CA TYR A 247 3.54 19.10 -20.14
C TYR A 247 2.38 20.10 -20.15
N ALA A 248 1.85 20.44 -18.99
CA ALA A 248 0.78 21.41 -18.81
C ALA A 248 1.13 22.80 -19.40
N ALA A 249 2.35 23.26 -19.17
CA ALA A 249 2.83 24.52 -19.75
C ALA A 249 2.88 24.49 -21.28
N ARG A 250 3.32 23.37 -21.88
CA ARG A 250 3.33 23.20 -23.34
C ARG A 250 1.94 23.22 -23.93
N VAL A 251 1.02 22.42 -23.37
CA VAL A 251 -0.37 22.35 -23.84
C VAL A 251 -1.07 23.70 -23.71
N ARG A 252 -0.82 24.43 -22.62
CA ARG A 252 -1.42 25.76 -22.41
C ARG A 252 -0.89 26.80 -23.41
N ALA A 253 0.41 26.73 -23.75
CA ALA A 253 1.03 27.64 -24.73
C ALA A 253 0.63 27.30 -26.18
N ASP A 254 0.55 26.02 -26.49
CA ASP A 254 0.17 25.52 -27.82
C ASP A 254 -0.77 24.30 -27.66
N PRO A 255 -2.08 24.47 -27.84
CA PRO A 255 -3.05 23.39 -27.77
C PRO A 255 -2.79 22.22 -28.75
N SER A 256 -2.08 22.47 -29.85
CA SER A 256 -1.72 21.41 -30.80
C SER A 256 -0.67 20.44 -30.28
N ALA A 257 0.05 20.81 -29.20
CA ALA A 257 1.00 19.96 -28.49
C ALA A 257 0.32 18.92 -27.57
N SER A 258 -1.00 18.94 -27.43
CA SER A 258 -1.74 17.95 -26.65
C SER A 258 -1.66 16.56 -27.28
N LEU A 259 -1.29 15.56 -26.48
CA LEU A 259 -1.23 14.15 -26.91
C LEU A 259 -2.62 13.52 -27.17
N ILE A 260 -3.67 14.12 -26.62
CA ILE A 260 -5.05 13.61 -26.71
C ILE A 260 -5.95 14.45 -27.63
N GLY A 261 -5.42 15.57 -28.16
CA GLY A 261 -6.22 16.60 -28.80
C GLY A 261 -6.92 17.51 -27.79
N PHE A 262 -7.25 18.72 -28.21
CA PHE A 262 -7.99 19.68 -27.39
C PHE A 262 -9.46 19.59 -27.78
N ASP A 263 -10.25 18.81 -27.04
CA ASP A 263 -11.70 18.96 -27.09
C ASP A 263 -12.03 20.30 -26.41
N ARG A 264 -12.26 21.33 -27.22
CA ARG A 264 -13.06 22.45 -26.73
C ARG A 264 -14.37 21.83 -26.31
N ALA A 265 -14.73 21.98 -25.01
CA ALA A 265 -15.97 21.47 -24.44
C ALA A 265 -17.08 21.58 -25.49
N ALA A 266 -17.67 20.43 -25.84
CA ALA A 266 -18.85 20.46 -26.68
C ALA A 266 -19.91 21.31 -25.96
N PRO A 267 -20.68 22.15 -26.66
CA PRO A 267 -21.69 23.01 -26.04
C PRO A 267 -22.74 22.28 -25.22
N ASP A 268 -22.78 20.95 -25.31
CA ASP A 268 -23.75 20.09 -24.61
C ASP A 268 -23.40 19.82 -23.13
N ASP A 269 -22.24 20.24 -22.65
CA ASP A 269 -21.85 20.16 -21.23
C ASP A 269 -22.16 21.45 -20.42
N GLU A 270 -23.04 22.34 -20.95
CA GLU A 270 -23.50 23.54 -20.21
C GLU A 270 -24.16 23.21 -18.84
N SER A 271 -24.66 21.97 -18.67
CA SER A 271 -25.20 21.52 -17.38
C SER A 271 -24.11 21.34 -16.29
N ALA A 272 -22.83 21.17 -16.68
CA ALA A 272 -21.72 21.04 -15.74
C ALA A 272 -21.18 22.40 -15.26
N ILE A 273 -21.41 23.46 -16.04
CA ILE A 273 -20.98 24.83 -15.70
C ILE A 273 -21.94 25.49 -14.70
N ASP A 274 -23.21 25.13 -14.72
CA ASP A 274 -24.22 25.67 -13.80
C ASP A 274 -24.01 25.21 -12.33
N HIS A 275 -23.38 24.04 -12.11
CA HIS A 275 -23.02 23.60 -10.76
C HIS A 275 -21.70 24.21 -10.23
N ALA A 276 -20.89 24.82 -11.09
CA ALA A 276 -19.66 25.54 -10.68
C ALA A 276 -19.93 27.01 -10.26
N ALA A 277 -21.12 27.52 -10.52
CA ALA A 277 -21.48 28.91 -10.22
C ALA A 277 -22.05 29.13 -8.80
N ASP A 278 -22.35 28.07 -8.05
CA ASP A 278 -22.79 28.20 -6.66
C ASP A 278 -21.59 28.46 -5.73
N VAL A 279 -21.81 29.40 -4.82
CA VAL A 279 -20.93 29.94 -3.76
C VAL A 279 -19.73 29.06 -3.46
N PRO A 280 -18.48 29.59 -3.51
CA PRO A 280 -17.29 28.78 -3.28
C PRO A 280 -17.43 27.97 -1.98
N PRO A 281 -17.20 26.64 -2.01
CA PRO A 281 -17.42 25.80 -0.86
C PRO A 281 -16.55 26.28 0.31
N ARG A 282 -17.20 26.72 1.38
CA ARG A 282 -16.53 27.16 2.60
C ARG A 282 -16.60 26.07 3.64
N LEU A 283 -15.43 25.72 4.18
CA LEU A 283 -15.35 24.78 5.30
C LEU A 283 -16.13 25.33 6.50
N THR A 284 -17.07 24.54 6.98
CA THR A 284 -17.76 24.80 8.24
C THR A 284 -16.83 24.62 9.44
N GLY A 285 -17.19 25.16 10.59
CA GLY A 285 -16.41 24.95 11.83
C GLY A 285 -16.24 23.46 12.16
N THR A 286 -17.30 22.66 12.00
CA THR A 286 -17.29 21.21 12.20
C THR A 286 -16.27 20.51 11.27
N GLN A 287 -16.29 20.83 9.98
CA GLN A 287 -15.38 20.24 9.00
C GLN A 287 -13.91 20.61 9.26
N LYS A 288 -13.64 21.83 9.72
CA LYS A 288 -12.28 22.20 10.15
C LYS A 288 -11.80 21.36 11.33
N TRP A 289 -12.66 21.08 12.31
CA TRP A 289 -12.33 20.21 13.43
C TRP A 289 -12.12 18.75 12.99
N VAL A 290 -12.94 18.23 12.08
CA VAL A 290 -12.74 16.89 11.50
C VAL A 290 -11.38 16.79 10.81
N LEU A 291 -11.02 17.78 9.97
CA LEU A 291 -9.71 17.83 9.32
C LEU A 291 -8.55 17.94 10.33
N ALA A 292 -8.75 18.71 11.40
CA ALA A 292 -7.76 18.83 12.46
C ALA A 292 -7.55 17.51 13.21
N ILE A 293 -8.64 16.78 13.53
CA ILE A 293 -8.56 15.45 14.15
C ILE A 293 -7.87 14.47 13.20
N THR A 294 -8.20 14.51 11.92
CA THR A 294 -7.57 13.66 10.89
C THR A 294 -6.06 13.93 10.81
N ALA A 295 -5.67 15.19 10.70
CA ALA A 295 -4.26 15.59 10.65
C ALA A 295 -3.52 15.21 11.95
N LEU A 296 -4.18 15.37 13.10
CA LEU A 296 -3.59 15.00 14.40
C LEU A 296 -3.43 13.48 14.53
N ALA A 297 -4.43 12.68 14.11
CA ALA A 297 -4.35 11.22 14.18
C ALA A 297 -3.20 10.68 13.34
N PHE A 298 -3.07 11.13 12.08
CA PHE A 298 -1.93 10.73 11.24
C PHE A 298 -0.61 11.33 11.71
N GLY A 299 -0.60 12.58 12.17
CA GLY A 299 0.59 13.21 12.76
C GLY A 299 1.09 12.44 13.98
N LEU A 300 0.18 12.03 14.87
CA LEU A 300 0.52 11.23 16.05
C LEU A 300 0.96 9.81 15.67
N MET A 301 0.32 9.19 14.68
CA MET A 301 0.79 7.91 14.13
C MET A 301 2.23 8.03 13.65
N ILE A 302 2.53 9.02 12.79
CA ILE A 302 3.89 9.23 12.27
C ILE A 302 4.87 9.45 13.41
N PHE A 303 4.54 10.37 14.34
CA PHE A 303 5.39 10.71 15.47
C PHE A 303 5.68 9.50 16.36
N SER A 304 4.67 8.66 16.61
CA SER A 304 4.76 7.52 17.53
C SER A 304 5.55 6.33 16.98
N VAL A 305 5.70 6.22 15.67
CA VAL A 305 6.44 5.11 15.04
C VAL A 305 7.87 5.50 14.65
N ILE A 306 8.26 6.77 14.79
CA ILE A 306 9.63 7.23 14.50
C ILE A 306 10.57 6.71 15.60
N PRO A 307 11.65 5.98 15.23
CA PRO A 307 12.68 5.55 16.18
C PRO A 307 13.62 6.74 16.50
N TRP A 308 13.18 7.62 17.39
CA TRP A 308 13.86 8.88 17.70
C TRP A 308 15.28 8.67 18.22
N SER A 309 15.50 7.65 19.06
CA SER A 309 16.82 7.33 19.60
C SER A 309 17.80 6.94 18.49
N SER A 310 17.36 6.16 17.52
CA SER A 310 18.17 5.77 16.37
C SER A 310 18.56 6.99 15.51
N ILE A 311 17.62 7.92 15.30
CA ILE A 311 17.84 9.11 14.47
C ILE A 311 18.74 10.12 15.19
N LEU A 312 18.50 10.37 16.48
CA LEU A 312 19.20 11.44 17.22
C LEU A 312 20.56 11.01 17.77
N ASN A 313 20.71 9.76 18.19
CA ASN A 313 21.93 9.24 18.80
C ASN A 313 22.81 8.41 17.85
N GLY A 314 22.32 8.09 16.64
CA GLY A 314 23.03 7.20 15.71
C GLY A 314 23.17 5.75 16.23
N SER A 315 22.54 5.42 17.36
CA SER A 315 22.48 4.05 17.84
C SER A 315 21.43 3.31 17.01
N THR A 316 21.79 2.22 16.40
CA THR A 316 20.83 1.21 16.01
C THR A 316 20.15 0.77 17.30
N GLY A 317 18.98 1.33 17.59
CA GLY A 317 18.15 0.87 18.70
C GLY A 317 18.00 -0.65 18.58
N PRO A 318 17.78 -1.36 19.68
CA PRO A 318 17.69 -2.80 19.64
C PRO A 318 16.67 -3.19 18.58
N ALA A 319 17.11 -3.99 17.62
CA ALA A 319 16.26 -4.62 16.59
C ALA A 319 15.14 -5.49 17.24
N ASP A 320 15.22 -5.69 18.53
CA ASP A 320 14.39 -6.55 19.39
C ASP A 320 12.98 -6.04 19.66
N TYR A 321 12.60 -4.93 19.03
CA TYR A 321 11.37 -4.23 19.35
C TYR A 321 10.10 -5.03 19.09
N TYR A 322 10.13 -5.96 18.16
CA TYR A 322 8.91 -6.56 17.61
C TYR A 322 8.86 -8.09 17.63
N GLY A 323 9.82 -8.73 18.20
CA GLY A 323 9.90 -10.18 18.13
C GLY A 323 10.16 -10.91 19.43
N THR A 324 10.77 -10.28 20.40
CA THR A 324 11.02 -10.87 21.71
C THR A 324 10.17 -10.18 22.75
N HIS A 325 9.55 -10.95 23.64
CA HIS A 325 8.83 -10.41 24.83
C HIS A 325 9.82 -9.92 25.91
N GLU A 326 11.08 -9.70 25.55
CA GLU A 326 12.00 -9.01 26.44
C GLU A 326 11.61 -7.56 26.50
N ALA A 327 11.54 -7.03 27.72
CA ALA A 327 11.21 -5.64 27.95
C ALA A 327 12.17 -4.77 27.13
N ALA A 328 11.62 -4.01 26.19
CA ALA A 328 12.40 -3.07 25.40
C ALA A 328 13.30 -2.26 26.31
N ALA A 329 14.58 -2.11 25.96
CA ALA A 329 15.48 -1.27 26.72
C ALA A 329 14.85 0.12 26.81
N PRO A 330 14.85 0.75 28.02
CA PRO A 330 14.22 2.05 28.18
C PRO A 330 14.86 3.03 27.21
N THR A 331 14.04 3.66 26.36
CA THR A 331 14.51 4.66 25.43
C THR A 331 14.99 5.88 26.20
N PRO A 332 16.05 6.58 25.74
CA PRO A 332 16.56 7.76 26.44
C PRO A 332 15.60 8.95 26.39
N TYR A 333 14.59 8.88 25.53
CA TYR A 333 13.66 9.97 25.29
C TYR A 333 12.25 9.62 25.76
N TRP A 334 11.70 10.41 26.69
CA TRP A 334 10.33 10.25 27.19
C TRP A 334 9.24 10.40 26.13
N PHE A 335 9.56 11.07 25.00
CA PHE A 335 8.64 11.30 23.90
C PHE A 335 8.70 10.20 22.81
N GLU A 336 9.61 9.25 22.91
CA GLU A 336 9.71 8.11 22.00
C GLU A 336 8.65 7.07 22.39
N LEU A 337 7.54 7.08 21.67
CA LEU A 337 6.36 6.28 22.03
C LEU A 337 6.48 4.83 21.58
N ASN A 338 7.20 4.59 20.50
CA ASN A 338 7.44 3.26 19.94
C ASN A 338 6.15 2.42 19.79
N TRP A 339 5.11 3.05 19.25
CA TRP A 339 3.82 2.40 19.09
C TRP A 339 3.84 1.35 18.00
N TRP A 340 3.12 0.29 18.28
CA TRP A 340 2.91 -0.84 17.39
C TRP A 340 1.42 -0.98 17.02
N PHE A 341 1.07 -2.01 16.28
CA PHE A 341 -0.29 -2.20 15.75
C PHE A 341 -1.42 -2.04 16.77
N PRO A 342 -1.35 -2.57 18.02
CA PRO A 342 -2.44 -2.42 18.97
C PRO A 342 -2.70 -0.96 19.37
N GLN A 343 -1.63 -0.19 19.63
CA GLN A 343 -1.74 1.23 20.01
C GLN A 343 -2.25 2.05 18.83
N LEU A 344 -1.75 1.77 17.62
CA LEU A 344 -2.18 2.43 16.40
C LEU A 344 -3.65 2.11 16.06
N ALA A 345 -4.08 0.87 16.25
CA ALA A 345 -5.48 0.49 16.07
C ALA A 345 -6.39 1.27 17.03
N MET A 346 -6.01 1.38 18.30
CA MET A 346 -6.77 2.13 19.30
C MET A 346 -6.81 3.62 18.97
N LEU A 347 -5.70 4.20 18.49
CA LEU A 347 -5.66 5.59 18.03
C LEU A 347 -6.74 5.86 17.00
N PHE A 348 -6.82 5.04 15.94
CA PHE A 348 -7.78 5.25 14.86
C PHE A 348 -9.23 4.95 15.27
N LEU A 349 -9.46 4.00 16.17
CA LEU A 349 -10.80 3.76 16.72
C LEU A 349 -11.29 4.94 17.57
N ILE A 350 -10.44 5.48 18.44
CA ILE A 350 -10.76 6.67 19.23
C ILE A 350 -10.99 7.86 18.31
N ALA A 351 -10.12 8.07 17.33
CA ALA A 351 -10.28 9.16 16.35
C ALA A 351 -11.57 9.02 15.55
N SER A 352 -12.00 7.81 15.20
CA SER A 352 -13.28 7.54 14.52
C SER A 352 -14.46 8.03 15.36
N VAL A 353 -14.49 7.67 16.63
CA VAL A 353 -15.54 8.10 17.56
C VAL A 353 -15.53 9.62 17.73
N LEU A 354 -14.36 10.23 17.90
CA LEU A 354 -14.21 11.68 18.04
C LEU A 354 -14.70 12.43 16.80
N VAL A 355 -14.37 11.96 15.59
CA VAL A 355 -14.89 12.54 14.34
C VAL A 355 -16.41 12.48 14.30
N GLY A 356 -17.01 11.33 14.61
CA GLY A 356 -18.46 11.17 14.65
C GLY A 356 -19.15 12.12 15.64
N LEU A 357 -18.59 12.24 16.85
CA LEU A 357 -19.11 13.13 17.89
C LEU A 357 -19.00 14.62 17.47
N VAL A 358 -17.86 15.03 16.93
CA VAL A 358 -17.63 16.41 16.44
C VAL A 358 -18.53 16.72 15.25
N ALA A 359 -18.76 15.75 14.36
CA ALA A 359 -19.68 15.85 13.24
C ALA A 359 -21.16 15.80 13.67
N LYS A 360 -21.43 15.61 14.98
CA LYS A 360 -22.79 15.49 15.56
C LYS A 360 -23.61 14.37 14.92
N MET A 361 -22.96 13.28 14.54
CA MET A 361 -23.62 12.10 14.01
C MET A 361 -24.37 11.36 15.13
N PRO A 362 -25.56 10.80 14.88
CA PRO A 362 -26.22 9.94 15.84
C PRO A 362 -25.38 8.67 16.08
N GLU A 363 -25.45 8.11 17.30
CA GLU A 363 -24.66 6.94 17.71
C GLU A 363 -24.81 5.77 16.73
N LYS A 364 -26.03 5.47 16.28
CA LYS A 364 -26.30 4.42 15.29
C LYS A 364 -25.53 4.63 13.98
N GLU A 365 -25.36 5.88 13.55
CA GLU A 365 -24.65 6.21 12.33
C GLU A 365 -23.14 6.07 12.51
N ILE A 366 -22.60 6.48 13.67
CA ILE A 366 -21.18 6.28 14.02
C ILE A 366 -20.86 4.79 13.98
N VAL A 367 -21.65 3.96 14.67
CA VAL A 367 -21.42 2.50 14.70
C VAL A 367 -21.54 1.90 13.30
N ARG A 368 -22.53 2.33 12.50
CA ARG A 368 -22.72 1.86 11.13
C ARG A 368 -21.50 2.15 10.25
N LEU A 369 -20.97 3.37 10.31
CA LEU A 369 -19.83 3.81 9.50
C LEU A 369 -18.53 3.11 9.93
N ILE A 370 -18.32 2.93 11.24
CA ILE A 370 -17.18 2.16 11.76
C ILE A 370 -17.25 0.72 11.26
N ALA A 371 -18.43 0.08 11.38
CA ALA A 371 -18.60 -1.29 10.90
C ALA A 371 -18.44 -1.42 9.39
N ALA A 372 -18.97 -0.47 8.60
CA ALA A 372 -18.83 -0.44 7.15
C ALA A 372 -17.36 -0.30 6.75
N GLY A 373 -16.64 0.67 7.32
CA GLY A 373 -15.22 0.88 7.00
C GLY A 373 -14.34 -0.30 7.40
N ALA A 374 -14.63 -0.95 8.53
CA ALA A 374 -13.94 -2.19 8.90
C ALA A 374 -14.26 -3.32 7.92
N SER A 375 -15.51 -3.42 7.45
CA SER A 375 -15.94 -4.40 6.44
C SER A 375 -15.27 -4.19 5.09
N ASP A 376 -15.04 -2.95 4.68
CA ASP A 376 -14.33 -2.62 3.44
C ASP A 376 -12.88 -3.14 3.44
N MET A 377 -12.31 -3.32 4.64
CA MET A 377 -10.97 -3.89 4.84
C MET A 377 -10.97 -5.42 4.92
N MET A 378 -12.11 -6.08 4.72
CA MET A 378 -12.18 -7.55 4.77
C MET A 378 -11.35 -8.19 3.66
N SER A 379 -11.32 -7.61 2.44
CA SER A 379 -10.50 -8.15 1.34
C SER A 379 -9.01 -8.14 1.65
N PRO A 380 -8.38 -7.03 2.10
CA PRO A 380 -7.01 -7.05 2.61
C PRO A 380 -6.79 -8.05 3.76
N ALA A 381 -7.73 -8.15 4.71
CA ALA A 381 -7.64 -9.09 5.82
C ALA A 381 -7.60 -10.55 5.35
N MET A 382 -8.44 -10.93 4.37
CA MET A 382 -8.44 -12.26 3.77
C MET A 382 -7.14 -12.56 3.01
N VAL A 383 -6.56 -11.56 2.36
CA VAL A 383 -5.25 -11.67 1.72
C VAL A 383 -4.17 -12.00 2.75
N MET A 384 -4.17 -11.33 3.89
CA MET A 384 -3.20 -11.56 4.97
C MET A 384 -3.39 -12.93 5.62
N LEU A 385 -4.64 -13.38 5.80
CA LEU A 385 -4.92 -14.73 6.27
C LEU A 385 -4.25 -15.80 5.39
N LEU A 386 -4.40 -15.67 4.07
CA LEU A 386 -3.85 -16.63 3.12
C LEU A 386 -2.31 -16.54 3.04
N ALA A 387 -1.78 -15.32 3.05
CA ALA A 387 -0.32 -15.10 3.03
C ALA A 387 0.35 -15.61 4.31
N GLY A 388 -0.23 -15.31 5.47
CA GLY A 388 0.21 -15.89 6.75
C GLY A 388 0.14 -17.42 6.74
N GLY A 389 -0.90 -18.00 6.12
CA GLY A 389 -1.00 -19.43 5.92
C GLY A 389 0.12 -20.03 5.07
N ILE A 390 0.55 -19.33 4.02
CA ILE A 390 1.72 -19.73 3.20
C ILE A 390 2.97 -19.79 4.08
N SER A 391 3.22 -18.75 4.87
CA SER A 391 4.37 -18.69 5.79
C SER A 391 4.33 -19.82 6.83
N VAL A 392 3.15 -20.11 7.39
CA VAL A 392 2.96 -21.25 8.32
C VAL A 392 3.27 -22.59 7.65
N ILE A 393 2.76 -22.83 6.42
CA ILE A 393 3.05 -24.06 5.68
C ILE A 393 4.55 -24.24 5.53
N MET A 394 5.25 -23.22 5.03
CA MET A 394 6.69 -23.29 4.77
C MET A 394 7.49 -23.47 6.07
N THR A 395 7.10 -22.81 7.16
CA THR A 395 7.74 -22.94 8.48
C THR A 395 7.51 -24.32 9.06
N ASN A 396 6.28 -24.80 9.12
CA ASN A 396 5.93 -26.09 9.76
C ASN A 396 6.46 -27.29 8.98
N THR A 397 6.55 -27.19 7.66
CA THR A 397 7.17 -28.22 6.82
C THR A 397 8.70 -28.11 6.77
N GLN A 398 9.28 -27.07 7.37
CA GLN A 398 10.70 -26.74 7.30
C GLN A 398 11.26 -26.68 5.87
N THR A 399 10.42 -26.24 4.92
CA THR A 399 10.82 -26.04 3.52
C THR A 399 11.28 -24.62 3.25
N LEU A 400 11.01 -23.67 4.15
CA LEU A 400 11.41 -22.27 4.02
C LEU A 400 12.93 -22.16 3.85
N ASP A 401 13.69 -22.79 4.75
CA ASP A 401 15.16 -22.74 4.74
C ASP A 401 15.76 -23.40 3.49
N THR A 402 15.10 -24.42 2.94
CA THR A 402 15.53 -25.03 1.67
C THR A 402 15.32 -24.10 0.48
N VAL A 403 14.21 -23.37 0.46
CA VAL A 403 13.95 -22.34 -0.57
C VAL A 403 14.95 -21.20 -0.42
N LEU A 404 15.16 -20.72 0.81
CA LEU A 404 16.16 -19.69 1.11
C LEU A 404 17.56 -20.11 0.68
N HIS A 405 17.95 -21.37 0.91
CA HIS A 405 19.25 -21.89 0.49
C HIS A 405 19.43 -21.88 -1.04
N ALA A 406 18.39 -22.26 -1.77
CA ALA A 406 18.43 -22.17 -3.23
C ALA A 406 18.56 -20.71 -3.71
N MET A 407 17.92 -19.77 -3.03
CA MET A 407 18.01 -18.35 -3.35
C MET A 407 19.35 -17.74 -2.89
N GLU A 408 19.90 -18.16 -1.73
CA GLU A 408 21.23 -17.78 -1.25
C GLU A 408 22.28 -18.07 -2.32
N GLN A 409 22.22 -19.24 -2.95
CA GLN A 409 23.17 -19.61 -4.02
C GLN A 409 23.08 -18.67 -5.23
N LEU A 410 21.90 -18.11 -5.53
CA LEU A 410 21.73 -17.15 -6.63
C LEU A 410 22.28 -15.77 -6.31
N ILE A 411 22.27 -15.36 -5.03
CA ILE A 411 22.76 -14.05 -4.60
C ILE A 411 24.19 -14.06 -4.08
N THR A 412 24.80 -15.24 -3.93
CA THR A 412 26.19 -15.39 -3.46
C THR A 412 27.13 -14.57 -4.35
N GLY A 413 27.85 -13.62 -3.73
CA GLY A 413 28.76 -12.71 -4.40
C GLY A 413 28.11 -11.44 -4.96
N ALA A 414 26.80 -11.27 -4.85
CA ALA A 414 26.15 -10.01 -5.17
C ALA A 414 26.50 -8.93 -4.11
N SER A 415 26.78 -7.70 -4.54
CA SER A 415 26.89 -6.59 -3.59
C SER A 415 25.53 -6.23 -3.00
N ALA A 416 25.53 -5.62 -1.79
CA ALA A 416 24.31 -5.15 -1.13
C ALA A 416 23.44 -4.26 -2.07
N GLY A 417 24.09 -3.35 -2.81
CA GLY A 417 23.40 -2.52 -3.80
C GLY A 417 22.80 -3.30 -4.96
N ALA A 418 23.51 -4.33 -5.46
CA ALA A 418 22.97 -5.20 -6.52
C ALA A 418 21.77 -6.01 -6.03
N PHE A 419 21.82 -6.53 -4.81
CA PHE A 419 20.69 -7.21 -4.19
C PHE A 419 19.46 -6.29 -4.06
N ALA A 420 19.64 -5.06 -3.56
CA ALA A 420 18.54 -4.10 -3.40
C ALA A 420 17.88 -3.74 -4.75
N ILE A 421 18.68 -3.56 -5.82
CA ILE A 421 18.14 -3.34 -7.16
C ILE A 421 17.40 -4.60 -7.65
N ALA A 422 17.96 -5.79 -7.46
CA ALA A 422 17.32 -7.03 -7.85
C ALA A 422 15.99 -7.23 -7.12
N ALA A 423 15.95 -6.98 -5.80
CA ALA A 423 14.74 -7.01 -5.01
C ALA A 423 13.67 -6.04 -5.56
N MET A 424 14.06 -4.81 -5.95
CA MET A 424 13.15 -3.87 -6.58
C MET A 424 12.62 -4.40 -7.93
N VAL A 425 13.50 -4.91 -8.79
CA VAL A 425 13.16 -5.35 -10.15
C VAL A 425 12.27 -6.58 -10.16
N VAL A 426 12.54 -7.58 -9.31
CA VAL A 426 11.72 -8.81 -9.20
C VAL A 426 10.29 -8.50 -8.77
N ASN A 427 10.10 -7.45 -7.98
CA ASN A 427 8.77 -7.05 -7.52
C ASN A 427 7.94 -6.29 -8.59
N ILE A 428 8.53 -5.83 -9.69
CA ILE A 428 7.81 -5.20 -10.80
C ILE A 428 6.79 -6.17 -11.44
N PRO A 429 7.18 -7.35 -11.96
CA PRO A 429 6.23 -8.29 -12.53
C PRO A 429 5.26 -8.88 -11.50
N LEU A 430 5.69 -9.06 -10.24
CA LEU A 430 4.81 -9.54 -9.17
C LEU A 430 3.68 -8.54 -8.86
N ALA A 431 3.98 -7.25 -8.87
CA ALA A 431 2.99 -6.19 -8.67
C ALA A 431 1.95 -6.12 -9.81
N LEU A 432 2.29 -6.55 -11.02
CA LEU A 432 1.33 -6.67 -12.12
C LEU A 432 0.27 -7.76 -11.84
N LEU A 433 0.71 -8.85 -11.23
CA LEU A 433 -0.16 -9.97 -10.85
C LEU A 433 -0.94 -9.67 -9.57
N ILE A 434 -0.32 -8.97 -8.62
CA ILE A 434 -0.90 -8.62 -7.33
C ILE A 434 -0.84 -7.09 -7.13
N PRO A 435 -1.81 -6.35 -7.70
CA PRO A 435 -1.81 -4.88 -7.63
C PRO A 435 -2.13 -4.33 -6.23
N SER A 436 -2.60 -5.18 -5.31
CA SER A 436 -2.81 -4.82 -3.90
C SER A 436 -1.46 -4.76 -3.16
N SER A 437 -1.09 -3.59 -2.63
CA SER A 437 0.18 -3.43 -1.90
C SER A 437 0.24 -4.30 -0.64
N SER A 438 -0.86 -4.41 0.11
CA SER A 438 -0.92 -5.27 1.30
C SER A 438 -0.75 -6.76 0.96
N GLY A 439 -1.44 -7.23 -0.08
CA GLY A 439 -1.32 -8.61 -0.54
C GLY A 439 0.06 -8.95 -1.10
N HIS A 440 0.66 -8.01 -1.83
CA HIS A 440 2.01 -8.18 -2.36
C HIS A 440 3.06 -8.17 -1.24
N ALA A 441 2.93 -7.28 -0.24
CA ALA A 441 3.81 -7.24 0.93
C ALA A 441 3.80 -8.56 1.69
N ALA A 442 2.61 -9.04 2.02
CA ALA A 442 2.41 -10.27 2.77
C ALA A 442 2.97 -11.53 2.07
N LEU A 443 2.99 -11.52 0.73
CA LEU A 443 3.60 -12.61 -0.05
C LEU A 443 5.12 -12.47 -0.16
N ALA A 444 5.62 -11.25 -0.39
CA ALA A 444 7.01 -11.01 -0.74
C ALA A 444 7.94 -10.97 0.49
N MET A 445 7.50 -10.33 1.59
CA MET A 445 8.37 -10.07 2.74
C MET A 445 8.85 -11.33 3.47
N PRO A 446 8.07 -12.39 3.66
CA PRO A 446 8.56 -13.62 4.30
C PRO A 446 9.76 -14.26 3.58
N LEU A 447 9.91 -14.02 2.27
CA LEU A 447 11.05 -14.48 1.48
C LEU A 447 12.15 -13.42 1.38
N LEU A 448 11.78 -12.16 1.14
CA LEU A 448 12.76 -11.10 0.91
C LEU A 448 13.52 -10.70 2.18
N SER A 449 12.88 -10.76 3.36
CA SER A 449 13.54 -10.36 4.61
C SER A 449 14.72 -11.24 4.99
N PRO A 450 14.60 -12.58 5.03
CA PRO A 450 15.75 -13.43 5.29
C PRO A 450 16.83 -13.36 4.21
N LEU A 451 16.45 -13.15 2.93
CA LEU A 451 17.40 -12.95 1.84
C LEU A 451 18.18 -11.65 1.99
N ALA A 452 17.55 -10.60 2.50
CA ALA A 452 18.22 -9.34 2.82
C ALA A 452 19.29 -9.55 3.90
N ASP A 453 18.96 -10.30 4.94
CA ASP A 453 19.91 -10.65 6.01
C ASP A 453 21.14 -11.37 5.43
N PHE A 454 20.95 -12.34 4.52
CA PHE A 454 22.04 -13.02 3.82
C PHE A 454 22.88 -12.11 2.93
N ALA A 455 22.25 -11.11 2.31
CA ALA A 455 22.92 -10.13 1.47
C ALA A 455 23.60 -9.00 2.27
N GLY A 456 23.45 -8.98 3.60
CA GLY A 456 23.93 -7.91 4.46
C GLY A 456 23.19 -6.60 4.22
N VAL A 457 21.92 -6.67 3.80
CA VAL A 457 21.05 -5.50 3.56
C VAL A 457 19.98 -5.43 4.64
N SER A 458 19.79 -4.26 5.23
CA SER A 458 18.77 -4.10 6.25
C SER A 458 17.36 -4.38 5.71
N ARG A 459 16.51 -5.00 6.53
CA ARG A 459 15.12 -5.29 6.16
C ARG A 459 14.31 -4.03 5.80
N PRO A 460 14.46 -2.86 6.51
CA PRO A 460 13.82 -1.61 6.10
C PRO A 460 14.23 -1.12 4.70
N THR A 461 15.49 -1.31 4.30
CA THR A 461 15.97 -1.01 2.95
C THR A 461 15.31 -1.93 1.91
N THR A 462 15.16 -3.19 2.24
CA THR A 462 14.48 -4.18 1.37
C THR A 462 12.99 -3.86 1.21
N ILE A 463 12.30 -3.44 2.28
CA ILE A 463 10.93 -2.92 2.20
C ILE A 463 10.85 -1.72 1.27
N THR A 464 11.84 -0.81 1.34
CA THR A 464 11.91 0.35 0.46
C THR A 464 12.12 -0.07 -1.00
N ALA A 465 13.00 -1.01 -1.27
CA ALA A 465 13.20 -1.57 -2.62
C ALA A 465 11.93 -2.23 -3.17
N TRP A 466 11.26 -3.02 -2.34
CA TRP A 466 10.00 -3.67 -2.69
C TRP A 466 8.90 -2.65 -3.06
N ILE A 467 8.64 -1.62 -2.23
CA ILE A 467 7.56 -0.67 -2.48
C ILE A 467 7.84 0.19 -3.72
N LEU A 468 9.10 0.49 -4.01
CA LEU A 468 9.49 1.21 -5.23
C LEU A 468 9.20 0.37 -6.48
N GLY A 469 9.54 -0.91 -6.49
CA GLY A 469 9.20 -1.83 -7.57
C GLY A 469 7.69 -1.97 -7.77
N HIS A 470 6.95 -2.14 -6.67
CA HIS A 470 5.50 -2.18 -6.66
C HIS A 470 4.89 -0.89 -7.24
N GLY A 471 5.32 0.28 -6.76
CA GLY A 471 4.80 1.58 -7.16
C GLY A 471 5.10 1.94 -8.62
N LEU A 472 6.27 1.56 -9.15
CA LEU A 472 6.58 1.69 -10.58
C LEU A 472 5.55 0.97 -11.44
N THR A 473 5.17 -0.23 -11.05
CA THR A 473 4.14 -1.00 -11.74
C THR A 473 2.77 -0.34 -11.63
N LEU A 474 2.40 0.16 -10.45
CA LEU A 474 1.10 0.81 -10.25
C LEU A 474 0.89 2.03 -11.17
N LEU A 475 1.95 2.72 -11.58
CA LEU A 475 1.86 3.86 -12.51
C LEU A 475 1.39 3.47 -13.91
N VAL A 476 1.57 2.22 -14.32
CA VAL A 476 1.28 1.76 -15.69
C VAL A 476 0.43 0.50 -15.76
N SER A 477 0.11 -0.10 -14.62
CA SER A 477 -0.59 -1.40 -14.63
C SER A 477 -2.04 -1.26 -15.10
N PRO A 478 -2.46 -2.05 -16.12
CA PRO A 478 -3.85 -2.13 -16.52
C PRO A 478 -4.74 -2.85 -15.50
N THR A 479 -4.15 -3.46 -14.47
CA THR A 479 -4.88 -4.06 -13.34
C THR A 479 -5.11 -3.07 -12.21
N ASN A 480 -4.49 -1.89 -12.26
CA ASN A 480 -4.70 -0.83 -11.27
C ASN A 480 -6.00 -0.06 -11.57
N VAL A 481 -6.99 -0.19 -10.69
CA VAL A 481 -8.30 0.46 -10.79
C VAL A 481 -8.19 1.98 -10.92
N VAL A 482 -7.21 2.60 -10.26
CA VAL A 482 -7.00 4.06 -10.31
C VAL A 482 -6.59 4.50 -11.70
N ILE A 483 -5.71 3.75 -12.37
CA ILE A 483 -5.28 4.06 -13.74
C ILE A 483 -6.44 3.83 -14.72
N VAL A 484 -7.02 2.63 -14.71
CA VAL A 484 -8.08 2.30 -15.68
C VAL A 484 -9.33 3.14 -15.43
N GLY A 485 -9.77 3.28 -14.18
CA GLY A 485 -10.92 4.10 -13.81
C GLY A 485 -10.70 5.57 -14.08
N GLY A 486 -9.53 6.11 -13.70
CA GLY A 486 -9.17 7.51 -13.92
C GLY A 486 -9.12 7.88 -15.39
N LEU A 487 -8.49 7.05 -16.23
CA LEU A 487 -8.43 7.26 -17.69
C LEU A 487 -9.82 7.15 -18.33
N ALA A 488 -10.64 6.21 -17.89
CA ALA A 488 -12.02 6.07 -18.38
C ALA A 488 -12.87 7.31 -18.05
N ILE A 489 -12.80 7.82 -16.82
CA ILE A 489 -13.53 9.04 -16.41
C ILE A 489 -13.02 10.26 -17.17
N ALA A 490 -11.70 10.40 -17.32
CA ALA A 490 -11.09 11.49 -18.08
C ALA A 490 -11.28 11.37 -19.59
N LYS A 491 -11.76 10.23 -20.10
CA LYS A 491 -11.86 9.90 -21.54
C LYS A 491 -10.51 10.01 -22.24
N VAL A 492 -9.44 9.53 -21.60
CA VAL A 492 -8.06 9.50 -22.11
C VAL A 492 -7.70 8.09 -22.53
N GLY A 493 -7.17 7.92 -23.73
CA GLY A 493 -6.69 6.63 -24.21
C GLY A 493 -5.51 6.10 -23.38
N TYR A 494 -5.53 4.82 -23.05
CA TYR A 494 -4.46 4.20 -22.28
C TYR A 494 -3.10 4.26 -23.00
N ASP A 495 -3.09 4.13 -24.33
CA ASP A 495 -1.89 4.28 -25.17
C ASP A 495 -1.32 5.70 -25.15
N GLN A 496 -2.19 6.72 -25.12
CA GLN A 496 -1.82 8.13 -25.01
C GLN A 496 -1.19 8.42 -23.65
N TYR A 497 -1.80 7.88 -22.58
CA TYR A 497 -1.24 7.96 -21.23
C TYR A 497 0.11 7.26 -21.14
N LEU A 498 0.27 6.05 -21.69
CA LEU A 498 1.55 5.35 -21.69
C LEU A 498 2.66 6.14 -22.41
N ARG A 499 2.37 6.75 -23.55
CA ARG A 499 3.34 7.62 -24.23
C ARG A 499 3.78 8.80 -23.37
N PHE A 500 2.86 9.34 -22.57
CA PHE A 500 3.16 10.43 -21.64
C PHE A 500 4.00 9.98 -20.45
N VAL A 501 3.66 8.85 -19.82
CA VAL A 501 4.26 8.42 -18.55
C VAL A 501 5.54 7.60 -18.71
N TRP A 502 5.77 6.96 -19.86
CA TRP A 502 6.91 6.08 -20.07
C TRP A 502 8.28 6.74 -19.83
N PRO A 503 8.58 7.97 -20.34
CA PRO A 503 9.86 8.61 -20.04
C PRO A 503 9.98 9.01 -18.56
N LEU A 504 8.87 9.38 -17.91
CA LEU A 504 8.85 9.63 -16.46
C LEU A 504 9.20 8.36 -15.69
N LEU A 505 8.62 7.21 -16.09
CA LEU A 505 8.88 5.93 -15.47
C LEU A 505 10.36 5.56 -15.52
N ALA A 506 11.03 5.80 -16.64
CA ALA A 506 12.48 5.58 -16.79
C ALA A 506 13.30 6.45 -15.81
N VAL A 507 12.94 7.72 -15.65
CA VAL A 507 13.59 8.62 -14.69
C VAL A 507 13.35 8.17 -13.25
N LEU A 508 12.09 7.83 -12.91
CA LEU A 508 11.74 7.34 -11.56
C LEU A 508 12.47 6.03 -11.24
N PHE A 509 12.55 5.11 -12.21
CA PHE A 509 13.30 3.86 -12.05
C PHE A 509 14.79 4.12 -11.78
N ALA A 510 15.43 5.00 -12.56
CA ALA A 510 16.84 5.32 -12.39
C ALA A 510 17.10 5.94 -11.00
N VAL A 511 16.26 6.88 -10.55
CA VAL A 511 16.37 7.49 -9.22
C VAL A 511 16.14 6.46 -8.12
N ALA A 512 15.10 5.65 -8.25
CA ALA A 512 14.79 4.59 -7.28
C ALA A 512 15.94 3.58 -7.15
N ALA A 513 16.42 3.04 -8.28
CA ALA A 513 17.52 2.08 -8.31
C ALA A 513 18.80 2.65 -7.70
N THR A 514 19.15 3.89 -8.05
CA THR A 514 20.33 4.56 -7.49
C THR A 514 20.20 4.75 -5.99
N THR A 515 19.04 5.20 -5.51
CA THR A 515 18.85 5.46 -4.08
C THR A 515 18.85 4.18 -3.27
N VAL A 516 18.16 3.11 -3.70
CA VAL A 516 18.19 1.85 -2.93
C VAL A 516 19.57 1.21 -2.92
N ALA A 517 20.35 1.34 -4.01
CA ALA A 517 21.72 0.87 -4.05
C ALA A 517 22.62 1.63 -3.06
N ILE A 518 22.48 2.98 -3.00
CA ILE A 518 23.24 3.81 -2.05
C ILE A 518 22.86 3.44 -0.61
N VAL A 519 21.56 3.41 -0.30
CA VAL A 519 21.08 3.11 1.06
C VAL A 519 21.51 1.71 1.49
N ALA A 520 21.44 0.71 0.60
CA ALA A 520 21.88 -0.65 0.88
C ALA A 520 23.41 -0.78 1.14
N THR A 521 24.20 0.13 0.60
CA THR A 521 25.67 0.11 0.79
C THR A 521 26.13 0.94 1.99
N LEU A 522 25.28 1.83 2.50
CA LEU A 522 25.59 2.69 3.65
C LEU A 522 25.08 2.13 4.99
N GLY A 523 24.09 1.26 4.96
CA GLY A 523 23.44 0.65 6.13
C GLY A 523 23.61 -0.83 6.19
#